data_3962fc63977194804f1f3fe46d14000a
#
_entry.id   3962fc63977194804f1f3fe46d14000a
#
_cell.length_a   1.000
_cell.length_b   1.000
_cell.length_c   1.000
_cell.angle_alpha   90.00
_cell.angle_beta   90.00
_cell.angle_gamma   90.00
#
_symmetry.space_group_name_H-M   'P 1'
#
loop_
_entity.id
_entity.type
_entity.pdbx_description
1 polymer ?
#
loop_
_entity_poly.entity_id
_entity_poly.type
_entity_poly.pdbx_seq_one_letter_code
_entity_poly.pdbx_strand_id
1 'polypeptide(L)'
;MAKLGIQTLGELAISRDGECVPLPASKKTRALLAYLVLTGRPQRRDRLCEMFWEIPDDPRAALRWSLSKLRPVVNDAVTERLAADRERVTFVSHQVEIDIRRLAERLEREDLTVAALREMAERLSEPLLDGLDLPNQELFQRWLTAERQEMQRLRAGVLHRLATHGDITPDQALPWSRAWLEADPFNREAAARLLVCLRQLDRLREVETLSRELARRFHGAGLEWPPKSASEQGAARPDNEYPRQWLARQEIHFCTAKDGVRIAYACVGEGPPLVKAANWLTHLELDWDAPIWSPLFRELASEHLLVRYDERGNGLSDWDVGELSFDVFVTDLETVIDALGLERFALLGISQGAAVSIEYAVRHPERVSQLILFGAYAAGWRIDASPQMLKEREAMLTLTETGWGQDNPAYRQVFSSTFMPSATFDELQWFNEFQRRTTSPENAARFLSAFGDIDVRHRLGLVYVPTLVIHSQRDGRIPIDSARKIAAAIPEAEFMSLDSDGHLLLGREPAAQEFVEAVRRFIST
;
A
#
# COMPACT_ATOMS: atom_id res chain seq x y z
N MET A 1 23.09 24.86 16.83
CA MET A 1 21.98 24.92 15.84
C MET A 1 20.68 24.98 16.59
N ALA A 2 19.78 25.85 16.22
CA ALA A 2 18.45 25.96 16.86
C ALA A 2 17.66 24.65 16.68
N LYS A 3 17.17 24.12 17.79
CA LYS A 3 16.41 22.85 17.79
C LYS A 3 14.96 23.16 17.43
N LEU A 4 14.52 22.69 16.23
CA LEU A 4 13.14 22.84 15.78
C LEU A 4 12.31 21.65 16.24
N GLY A 5 11.23 21.91 16.98
CA GLY A 5 10.22 20.95 17.39
C GLY A 5 8.91 21.20 16.65
N ILE A 6 8.27 20.14 16.17
CA ILE A 6 6.97 20.20 15.51
C ILE A 6 6.04 19.23 16.23
N GLN A 7 5.01 19.81 16.84
CA GLN A 7 3.93 19.06 17.47
C GLN A 7 2.82 18.86 16.46
N THR A 8 2.44 17.60 16.27
CA THR A 8 1.36 17.17 15.36
C THR A 8 0.21 16.49 16.09
N LEU A 9 0.44 16.04 17.33
CA LEU A 9 -0.59 15.53 18.23
C LEU A 9 -1.26 16.72 18.95
N GLY A 10 -2.58 16.79 18.88
CA GLY A 10 -3.36 17.98 19.20
C GLY A 10 -3.30 19.01 18.07
N GLU A 11 -3.39 20.28 18.41
CA GLU A 11 -3.22 21.37 17.45
C GLU A 11 -1.76 21.44 16.92
N LEU A 12 -1.61 21.73 15.63
CA LEU A 12 -0.28 21.93 15.04
C LEU A 12 0.44 23.08 15.76
N ALA A 13 1.60 22.81 16.34
CA ALA A 13 2.43 23.80 16.97
C ALA A 13 3.91 23.64 16.57
N ILE A 14 4.65 24.75 16.56
CA ILE A 14 6.09 24.76 16.30
C ILE A 14 6.81 25.44 17.44
N SER A 15 7.92 24.85 17.85
CA SER A 15 8.82 25.43 18.83
C SER A 15 10.24 25.53 18.28
N ARG A 16 10.95 26.58 18.65
CA ARG A 16 12.37 26.77 18.35
C ARG A 16 13.12 27.03 19.66
N ASP A 17 14.04 26.14 19.98
CA ASP A 17 14.76 26.17 21.28
C ASP A 17 13.84 26.20 22.51
N GLY A 18 12.64 25.57 22.39
CA GLY A 18 11.61 25.50 23.43
C GLY A 18 10.62 26.67 23.44
N GLU A 19 10.83 27.71 22.64
CA GLU A 19 9.88 28.82 22.50
C GLU A 19 8.90 28.59 21.36
N CYS A 20 7.61 28.90 21.60
CA CYS A 20 6.55 28.75 20.60
C CYS A 20 6.72 29.76 19.44
N VAL A 21 6.72 29.27 18.20
CA VAL A 21 6.78 30.08 16.99
C VAL A 21 5.36 30.27 16.45
N PRO A 22 4.89 31.52 16.26
CA PRO A 22 3.54 31.77 15.78
C PRO A 22 3.37 31.24 14.34
N LEU A 23 2.29 30.50 14.14
CA LEU A 23 1.92 29.97 12.83
C LEU A 23 1.13 30.99 11.99
N PRO A 24 1.17 30.91 10.65
CA PRO A 24 0.35 31.72 9.77
C PRO A 24 -1.14 31.55 10.08
N ALA A 25 -1.92 32.64 9.99
CA ALA A 25 -3.37 32.61 10.24
C ALA A 25 -4.15 31.70 9.25
N SER A 26 -3.65 31.56 8.01
CA SER A 26 -4.29 30.74 6.97
C SER A 26 -4.26 29.26 7.34
N LYS A 27 -5.44 28.67 7.50
CA LYS A 27 -5.63 27.25 7.80
C LYS A 27 -5.04 26.36 6.69
N LYS A 28 -5.23 26.72 5.40
CA LYS A 28 -4.65 26.01 4.26
C LYS A 28 -3.11 26.04 4.28
N THR A 29 -2.52 27.17 4.69
CA THR A 29 -1.05 27.29 4.83
C THR A 29 -0.52 26.40 5.94
N ARG A 30 -1.21 26.32 7.08
CA ARG A 30 -0.85 25.40 8.18
C ARG A 30 -0.99 23.94 7.77
N ALA A 31 -2.07 23.61 7.07
CA ALA A 31 -2.31 22.27 6.53
C ALA A 31 -1.26 21.85 5.50
N LEU A 32 -0.80 22.77 4.63
CA LEU A 32 0.31 22.52 3.72
C LEU A 32 1.60 22.18 4.48
N LEU A 33 1.90 22.90 5.56
CA LEU A 33 3.07 22.60 6.38
C LEU A 33 2.97 21.21 7.00
N ALA A 34 1.84 20.90 7.63
CA ALA A 34 1.59 19.59 8.24
C ALA A 34 1.74 18.45 7.22
N TYR A 35 1.19 18.63 6.02
CA TYR A 35 1.33 17.68 4.92
C TYR A 35 2.79 17.45 4.53
N LEU A 36 3.57 18.52 4.31
CA LEU A 36 4.99 18.43 3.93
C LEU A 36 5.84 17.79 5.03
N VAL A 37 5.56 18.12 6.29
CA VAL A 37 6.26 17.59 7.47
C VAL A 37 5.99 16.09 7.62
N LEU A 38 4.74 15.66 7.57
CA LEU A 38 4.39 14.26 7.82
C LEU A 38 4.73 13.37 6.64
N THR A 39 4.56 13.83 5.40
CA THR A 39 4.97 13.05 4.22
C THR A 39 6.49 12.90 4.11
N GLY A 40 7.28 13.91 4.52
CA GLY A 40 8.74 13.84 4.65
C GLY A 40 9.51 13.66 3.34
N ARG A 41 8.89 13.90 2.18
CA ARG A 41 9.46 13.70 0.85
C ARG A 41 9.14 14.84 -0.10
N PRO A 42 9.89 15.01 -1.21
CA PRO A 42 9.62 16.04 -2.21
C PRO A 42 8.22 15.87 -2.83
N GLN A 43 7.42 16.95 -2.83
CA GLN A 43 6.07 17.00 -3.40
C GLN A 43 6.04 17.86 -4.66
N ARG A 44 5.39 17.38 -5.72
CA ARG A 44 5.21 18.18 -6.95
C ARG A 44 4.32 19.39 -6.67
N ARG A 45 4.68 20.55 -7.23
CA ARG A 45 3.93 21.80 -7.01
C ARG A 45 2.50 21.71 -7.53
N ASP A 46 2.29 21.05 -8.67
CA ASP A 46 0.96 20.90 -9.26
C ASP A 46 0.06 20.06 -8.33
N ARG A 47 0.55 18.95 -7.78
CA ARG A 47 -0.17 18.15 -6.79
C ARG A 47 -0.52 18.95 -5.52
N LEU A 48 0.39 19.80 -5.06
CA LEU A 48 0.10 20.68 -3.91
C LEU A 48 -0.97 21.73 -4.28
N CYS A 49 -0.95 22.24 -5.50
CA CYS A 49 -1.97 23.16 -5.99
C CYS A 49 -3.35 22.49 -6.02
N GLU A 50 -3.46 21.29 -6.58
CA GLU A 50 -4.69 20.49 -6.60
C GLU A 50 -5.20 20.19 -5.19
N MET A 51 -4.32 19.78 -4.29
CA MET A 51 -4.68 19.38 -2.93
C MET A 51 -5.23 20.54 -2.09
N PHE A 52 -4.73 21.77 -2.28
CA PHE A 52 -5.03 22.88 -1.39
C PHE A 52 -5.78 24.05 -2.04
N TRP A 53 -5.76 24.19 -3.37
CA TRP A 53 -6.31 25.34 -4.09
C TRP A 53 -6.99 24.94 -5.40
N GLU A 54 -8.06 24.18 -5.31
CA GLU A 54 -8.83 23.71 -6.46
C GLU A 54 -9.55 24.85 -7.22
N ILE A 55 -9.82 26.00 -6.57
CA ILE A 55 -10.62 27.11 -7.10
C ILE A 55 -10.05 28.51 -6.75
N PRO A 56 -8.80 28.85 -7.03
CA PRO A 56 -8.41 30.23 -7.27
C PRO A 56 -7.94 30.43 -8.71
N ASP A 57 -8.04 31.66 -9.19
CA ASP A 57 -7.57 32.05 -10.53
C ASP A 57 -6.06 31.77 -10.76
N ASP A 58 -5.26 31.64 -9.68
CA ASP A 58 -3.85 31.23 -9.73
C ASP A 58 -3.43 30.37 -8.51
N PRO A 59 -3.62 29.04 -8.55
CA PRO A 59 -3.17 28.12 -7.49
C PRO A 59 -1.68 28.19 -7.22
N ARG A 60 -0.86 28.43 -8.25
CA ARG A 60 0.59 28.54 -8.12
C ARG A 60 1.00 29.82 -7.36
N ALA A 61 0.29 30.92 -7.53
CA ALA A 61 0.52 32.12 -6.73
C ALA A 61 0.14 31.89 -5.26
N ALA A 62 -0.98 31.21 -4.99
CA ALA A 62 -1.39 30.85 -3.63
C ALA A 62 -0.38 29.95 -2.94
N LEU A 63 0.16 28.95 -3.65
CA LEU A 63 1.25 28.11 -3.15
C LEU A 63 2.52 28.93 -2.85
N ARG A 64 2.96 29.80 -3.79
CA ARG A 64 4.13 30.67 -3.57
C ARG A 64 3.96 31.56 -2.33
N TRP A 65 2.77 32.17 -2.18
CA TRP A 65 2.45 32.98 -1.00
C TRP A 65 2.53 32.17 0.29
N SER A 66 1.91 30.97 0.32
CA SER A 66 1.96 30.09 1.49
C SER A 66 3.39 29.67 1.85
N LEU A 67 4.21 29.30 0.87
CA LEU A 67 5.62 28.97 1.10
C LEU A 67 6.40 30.18 1.65
N SER A 68 6.13 31.39 1.17
CA SER A 68 6.75 32.61 1.70
C SER A 68 6.44 32.87 3.17
N LYS A 69 5.22 32.50 3.62
CA LYS A 69 4.78 32.61 5.02
C LYS A 69 5.32 31.49 5.91
N LEU A 70 5.59 30.32 5.35
CA LEU A 70 6.11 29.18 6.10
C LEU A 70 7.64 29.22 6.29
N ARG A 71 8.38 29.75 5.32
CA ARG A 71 9.85 29.82 5.41
C ARG A 71 10.36 30.46 6.70
N PRO A 72 9.87 31.63 7.16
CA PRO A 72 10.33 32.23 8.42
C PRO A 72 10.03 31.38 9.65
N VAL A 73 8.99 30.52 9.57
CA VAL A 73 8.55 29.66 10.67
C VAL A 73 9.50 28.47 10.85
N VAL A 74 9.97 27.87 9.75
CA VAL A 74 10.72 26.60 9.79
C VAL A 74 12.20 26.74 9.42
N ASN A 75 12.59 27.73 8.59
CA ASN A 75 13.98 27.98 8.23
C ASN A 75 14.70 28.80 9.32
N ASP A 76 15.98 28.65 9.41
CA ASP A 76 16.87 29.52 10.21
C ASP A 76 18.02 30.09 9.35
N ALA A 77 18.92 30.86 9.97
CA ALA A 77 20.01 31.50 9.25
C ALA A 77 21.03 30.53 8.61
N VAL A 78 21.02 29.25 9.04
CA VAL A 78 22.00 28.24 8.63
C VAL A 78 21.35 27.15 7.80
N THR A 79 20.05 26.87 8.05
CA THR A 79 19.36 25.69 7.50
C THR A 79 18.08 26.08 6.73
N GLU A 80 18.06 25.81 5.45
CA GLU A 80 16.85 25.90 4.64
C GLU A 80 16.09 24.57 4.72
N ARG A 81 15.10 24.49 5.63
CA ARG A 81 14.29 23.26 5.80
C ARG A 81 13.14 23.19 4.82
N LEU A 82 12.61 24.33 4.39
CA LEU A 82 11.57 24.38 3.37
C LEU A 82 12.19 24.82 2.03
N ALA A 83 12.74 23.84 1.32
CA ALA A 83 13.32 24.01 0.00
C ALA A 83 12.26 23.89 -1.09
N ALA A 84 12.35 24.73 -2.13
CA ALA A 84 11.42 24.68 -3.25
C ALA A 84 12.13 25.10 -4.55
N ASP A 85 12.13 24.23 -5.54
CA ASP A 85 12.57 24.51 -6.90
C ASP A 85 11.37 24.81 -7.85
N ARG A 86 11.57 24.72 -9.16
CA ARG A 86 10.53 25.00 -10.16
C ARG A 86 9.42 23.94 -10.16
N GLU A 87 9.72 22.71 -9.78
CA GLU A 87 8.80 21.55 -9.89
C GLU A 87 8.35 21.01 -8.54
N ARG A 88 9.20 21.10 -7.50
CA ARG A 88 8.98 20.42 -6.22
C ARG A 88 9.10 21.32 -5.01
N VAL A 89 8.48 20.88 -3.93
CA VAL A 89 8.63 21.47 -2.58
C VAL A 89 9.01 20.32 -1.64
N THR A 90 10.06 20.55 -0.83
CA THR A 90 10.58 19.55 0.10
C THR A 90 10.69 20.16 1.48
N PHE A 91 10.25 19.41 2.49
CA PHE A 91 10.58 19.70 3.88
C PHE A 91 11.69 18.76 4.34
N VAL A 92 12.85 19.34 4.68
CA VAL A 92 14.01 18.61 5.16
C VAL A 92 13.87 18.43 6.67
N SER A 93 13.57 17.21 7.11
CA SER A 93 13.34 16.88 8.53
C SER A 93 14.61 16.58 9.33
N HIS A 94 15.81 16.67 8.72
CA HIS A 94 17.06 16.44 9.44
C HIS A 94 17.19 17.37 10.64
N GLN A 95 17.44 16.81 11.83
CA GLN A 95 17.52 17.54 13.10
C GLN A 95 16.22 18.29 13.50
N VAL A 96 15.06 17.83 13.03
CA VAL A 96 13.75 18.32 13.45
C VAL A 96 13.09 17.27 14.33
N GLU A 97 12.65 17.65 15.52
CA GLU A 97 11.86 16.77 16.38
C GLU A 97 10.38 16.82 15.97
N ILE A 98 9.86 15.73 15.44
CA ILE A 98 8.44 15.57 15.12
C ILE A 98 7.87 14.56 16.11
N ASP A 99 6.89 14.99 16.91
CA ASP A 99 6.38 14.23 18.06
C ASP A 99 5.87 12.83 17.67
N ILE A 100 5.05 12.71 16.65
CA ILE A 100 4.49 11.40 16.22
C ILE A 100 5.59 10.44 15.73
N ARG A 101 6.61 10.94 15.01
CA ARG A 101 7.73 10.11 14.55
C ARG A 101 8.57 9.62 15.72
N ARG A 102 8.85 10.51 16.68
CA ARG A 102 9.59 10.14 17.88
C ARG A 102 8.87 9.08 18.71
N LEU A 103 7.53 9.13 18.77
CA LEU A 103 6.74 8.10 19.44
C LEU A 103 6.80 6.77 18.67
N ALA A 104 6.71 6.80 17.34
CA ALA A 104 6.85 5.61 16.52
C ALA A 104 8.24 4.95 16.70
N GLU A 105 9.33 5.73 16.59
CA GLU A 105 10.71 5.26 16.82
C GLU A 105 10.91 4.68 18.24
N ARG A 106 10.27 5.30 19.25
CA ARG A 106 10.34 4.78 20.62
C ARG A 106 9.61 3.44 20.76
N LEU A 107 8.49 3.26 20.07
CA LEU A 107 7.73 2.02 20.13
C LEU A 107 8.50 0.81 19.55
N GLU A 108 9.42 1.04 18.62
CA GLU A 108 10.29 -0.02 18.06
C GLU A 108 11.25 -0.63 19.09
N ARG A 109 11.48 0.03 20.21
CA ARG A 109 12.38 -0.47 21.25
C ARG A 109 11.70 -1.58 22.07
N GLU A 110 12.41 -2.66 22.30
CA GLU A 110 11.90 -3.80 23.07
C GLU A 110 11.82 -3.51 24.60
N ASP A 111 12.72 -2.64 25.11
CA ASP A 111 12.95 -2.38 26.54
C ASP A 111 12.10 -1.24 27.14
N LEU A 112 10.89 -1.02 26.64
CA LEU A 112 10.02 0.04 27.15
C LEU A 112 9.42 -0.31 28.50
N THR A 113 9.62 0.58 29.47
CA THR A 113 9.01 0.47 30.80
C THR A 113 7.52 0.83 30.76
N VAL A 114 6.77 0.32 31.74
CA VAL A 114 5.34 0.67 31.93
C VAL A 114 5.13 2.19 31.98
N ALA A 115 6.03 2.92 32.64
CA ALA A 115 5.94 4.39 32.71
C ALA A 115 6.09 5.05 31.34
N ALA A 116 7.04 4.59 30.53
CA ALA A 116 7.23 5.08 29.16
C ALA A 116 6.03 4.79 28.27
N LEU A 117 5.48 3.57 28.34
CA LEU A 117 4.29 3.18 27.59
C LEU A 117 3.05 4.00 27.99
N ARG A 118 2.87 4.31 29.29
CA ARG A 118 1.79 5.19 29.77
C ARG A 118 1.91 6.61 29.20
N GLU A 119 3.10 7.21 29.28
CA GLU A 119 3.37 8.52 28.69
C GLU A 119 3.02 8.54 27.20
N MET A 120 3.42 7.50 26.46
CA MET A 120 3.11 7.37 25.04
C MET A 120 1.61 7.21 24.79
N ALA A 121 0.89 6.40 25.58
CA ALA A 121 -0.55 6.20 25.45
C ALA A 121 -1.34 7.49 25.71
N GLU A 122 -0.92 8.29 26.69
CA GLU A 122 -1.49 9.60 27.01
C GLU A 122 -1.27 10.58 25.86
N ARG A 123 -0.05 10.66 25.33
CA ARG A 123 0.25 11.53 24.18
C ARG A 123 -0.54 11.15 22.92
N LEU A 124 -0.69 9.86 22.64
CA LEU A 124 -1.43 9.35 21.49
C LEU A 124 -2.96 9.39 21.69
N SER A 125 -3.46 9.87 22.84
CA SER A 125 -4.89 10.16 23.03
C SER A 125 -5.31 11.47 22.37
N GLU A 126 -4.38 12.39 22.14
CA GLU A 126 -4.63 13.64 21.43
C GLU A 126 -4.89 13.39 19.95
N PRO A 127 -5.92 14.02 19.34
CA PRO A 127 -6.18 13.83 17.90
C PRO A 127 -5.04 14.38 17.06
N LEU A 128 -4.67 13.69 15.99
CA LEU A 128 -3.66 14.17 15.06
C LEU A 128 -4.17 15.38 14.29
N LEU A 129 -3.39 16.48 14.32
CA LEU A 129 -3.67 17.74 13.61
C LEU A 129 -5.08 18.26 13.92
N ASP A 130 -5.41 18.38 15.20
CA ASP A 130 -6.70 18.87 15.64
C ASP A 130 -7.01 20.25 15.04
N GLY A 131 -8.25 20.44 14.63
CA GLY A 131 -8.70 21.68 14.03
C GLY A 131 -8.19 21.98 12.60
N LEU A 132 -7.37 21.12 11.97
CA LEU A 132 -6.86 21.35 10.60
C LEU A 132 -7.73 20.75 9.48
N ASP A 133 -8.95 20.31 9.78
CA ASP A 133 -9.87 19.80 8.76
C ASP A 133 -10.20 20.84 7.68
N LEU A 134 -10.14 20.44 6.41
CA LEU A 134 -10.43 21.26 5.24
C LEU A 134 -11.55 20.58 4.41
N PRO A 135 -12.82 20.69 4.81
CA PRO A 135 -13.91 19.91 4.21
C PRO A 135 -14.09 20.13 2.71
N ASN A 136 -13.67 21.30 2.18
CA ASN A 136 -13.74 21.62 0.77
C ASN A 136 -12.46 21.23 -0.01
N GLN A 137 -11.53 20.50 0.61
CA GLN A 137 -10.28 20.03 -0.02
C GLN A 137 -10.21 18.50 0.13
N GLU A 138 -10.90 17.82 -0.75
CA GLU A 138 -11.16 16.39 -0.63
C GLU A 138 -9.86 15.56 -0.57
N LEU A 139 -8.86 15.86 -1.40
CA LEU A 139 -7.57 15.15 -1.41
C LEU A 139 -6.84 15.31 -0.07
N PHE A 140 -6.84 16.52 0.50
CA PHE A 140 -6.22 16.76 1.80
C PHE A 140 -7.00 16.05 2.92
N GLN A 141 -8.33 16.08 2.87
CA GLN A 141 -9.17 15.46 3.88
C GLN A 141 -9.00 13.92 3.90
N ARG A 142 -8.90 13.29 2.74
CA ARG A 142 -8.60 11.86 2.61
C ARG A 142 -7.22 11.52 3.19
N TRP A 143 -6.21 12.32 2.85
CA TRP A 143 -4.88 12.16 3.42
C TRP A 143 -4.90 12.29 4.95
N LEU A 144 -5.55 13.32 5.49
CA LEU A 144 -5.64 13.56 6.93
C LEU A 144 -6.36 12.40 7.64
N THR A 145 -7.41 11.86 7.03
CA THR A 145 -8.13 10.69 7.56
C THR A 145 -7.21 9.47 7.62
N ALA A 146 -6.45 9.21 6.57
CA ALA A 146 -5.48 8.11 6.54
C ALA A 146 -4.38 8.30 7.61
N GLU A 147 -3.87 9.52 7.79
CA GLU A 147 -2.88 9.83 8.83
C GLU A 147 -3.44 9.60 10.25
N ARG A 148 -4.71 10.00 10.48
CA ARG A 148 -5.39 9.75 11.76
C ARG A 148 -5.62 8.26 12.02
N GLN A 149 -5.95 7.49 11.00
CA GLN A 149 -6.07 6.04 11.12
C GLN A 149 -4.72 5.39 11.48
N GLU A 150 -3.63 5.85 10.87
CA GLU A 150 -2.30 5.36 11.17
C GLU A 150 -1.89 5.69 12.61
N MET A 151 -2.19 6.89 13.08
CA MET A 151 -1.98 7.26 14.48
C MET A 151 -2.79 6.36 15.44
N GLN A 152 -4.05 5.99 15.08
CA GLN A 152 -4.83 5.05 15.87
C GLN A 152 -4.21 3.65 15.92
N ARG A 153 -3.59 3.19 14.84
CA ARG A 153 -2.84 1.92 14.83
C ARG A 153 -1.61 2.00 15.76
N LEU A 154 -0.85 3.10 15.69
CA LEU A 154 0.27 3.33 16.59
C LEU A 154 -0.19 3.30 18.06
N ARG A 155 -1.31 3.97 18.35
CA ARG A 155 -1.95 3.95 19.66
C ARG A 155 -2.32 2.53 20.09
N ALA A 156 -2.97 1.76 19.21
CA ALA A 156 -3.32 0.36 19.48
C ALA A 156 -2.09 -0.48 19.81
N GLY A 157 -0.96 -0.30 19.11
CA GLY A 157 0.31 -0.96 19.42
C GLY A 157 0.88 -0.62 20.80
N VAL A 158 0.83 0.66 21.19
CA VAL A 158 1.24 1.08 22.55
C VAL A 158 0.31 0.47 23.61
N LEU A 159 -1.00 0.51 23.37
CA LEU A 159 -2.01 -0.04 24.30
C LEU A 159 -1.89 -1.57 24.42
N HIS A 160 -1.59 -2.27 23.33
CA HIS A 160 -1.28 -3.70 23.33
C HIS A 160 -0.10 -3.99 24.27
N ARG A 161 1.06 -3.35 24.03
CA ARG A 161 2.26 -3.56 24.86
C ARG A 161 2.00 -3.22 26.33
N LEU A 162 1.23 -2.18 26.59
CA LEU A 162 0.88 -1.78 27.95
C LEU A 162 -0.08 -2.78 28.59
N ALA A 163 -1.12 -3.23 27.88
CA ALA A 163 -2.09 -4.20 28.40
C ALA A 163 -1.48 -5.58 28.67
N THR A 164 -0.42 -5.95 27.93
CA THR A 164 0.25 -7.27 28.03
C THR A 164 1.59 -7.24 28.77
N HIS A 165 2.02 -6.08 29.28
CA HIS A 165 3.30 -5.95 29.97
C HIS A 165 3.37 -6.84 31.20
N GLY A 166 4.50 -7.55 31.39
CA GLY A 166 4.68 -8.52 32.46
C GLY A 166 4.64 -7.91 33.90
N ASP A 167 4.99 -6.62 34.03
CA ASP A 167 5.11 -5.93 35.30
C ASP A 167 3.79 -5.28 35.78
N ILE A 168 2.65 -5.46 35.08
CA ILE A 168 1.38 -4.90 35.51
C ILE A 168 0.39 -5.96 35.99
N THR A 169 -0.36 -5.63 37.04
CA THR A 169 -1.44 -6.47 37.56
C THR A 169 -2.68 -6.43 36.67
N PRO A 170 -3.58 -7.43 36.73
CA PRO A 170 -4.83 -7.43 35.96
C PRO A 170 -5.69 -6.18 36.15
N ASP A 171 -5.70 -5.63 37.39
CA ASP A 171 -6.40 -4.37 37.69
C ASP A 171 -5.79 -3.17 36.94
N GLN A 172 -4.48 -3.10 36.90
CA GLN A 172 -3.76 -2.08 36.15
C GLN A 172 -3.87 -2.27 34.62
N ALA A 173 -3.97 -3.50 34.14
CA ALA A 173 -4.11 -3.83 32.72
C ALA A 173 -5.52 -3.57 32.18
N LEU A 174 -6.54 -3.61 33.02
CA LEU A 174 -7.95 -3.51 32.64
C LEU A 174 -8.28 -2.23 31.84
N PRO A 175 -7.93 -1.01 32.28
CA PRO A 175 -8.23 0.21 31.56
C PRO A 175 -7.53 0.24 30.18
N TRP A 176 -6.30 -0.28 30.10
CA TRP A 176 -5.53 -0.32 28.86
C TRP A 176 -6.07 -1.36 27.87
N SER A 177 -6.53 -2.52 28.37
CA SER A 177 -7.20 -3.53 27.55
C SER A 177 -8.52 -3.01 26.96
N ARG A 178 -9.27 -2.21 27.72
CA ARG A 178 -10.49 -1.53 27.22
C ARG A 178 -10.14 -0.51 26.15
N ALA A 179 -9.19 0.38 26.42
CA ALA A 179 -8.74 1.38 25.47
C ALA A 179 -8.18 0.76 24.17
N TRP A 180 -7.50 -0.40 24.28
CA TRP A 180 -7.03 -1.14 23.12
C TRP A 180 -8.19 -1.68 22.27
N LEU A 181 -9.19 -2.31 22.89
CA LEU A 181 -10.38 -2.78 22.17
C LEU A 181 -11.23 -1.63 21.59
N GLU A 182 -11.21 -0.45 22.21
CA GLU A 182 -11.86 0.76 21.67
C GLU A 182 -11.09 1.31 20.46
N ALA A 183 -9.76 1.31 20.51
CA ALA A 183 -8.91 1.77 19.41
C ALA A 183 -8.95 0.82 18.19
N ASP A 184 -9.14 -0.49 18.45
CA ASP A 184 -9.28 -1.52 17.41
C ASP A 184 -10.43 -2.50 17.75
N PRO A 185 -11.68 -2.14 17.42
CA PRO A 185 -12.88 -2.85 17.86
C PRO A 185 -13.02 -4.30 17.37
N PHE A 186 -12.27 -4.68 16.34
CA PHE A 186 -12.27 -6.04 15.78
C PHE A 186 -11.00 -6.83 16.09
N ASN A 187 -10.17 -6.33 16.96
CA ASN A 187 -8.97 -7.01 17.41
C ASN A 187 -9.31 -8.16 18.36
N ARG A 188 -9.08 -9.39 17.89
CA ARG A 188 -9.39 -10.61 18.66
C ARG A 188 -8.54 -10.74 19.92
N GLU A 189 -7.28 -10.31 19.85
CA GLU A 189 -6.36 -10.37 20.98
C GLU A 189 -6.73 -9.35 22.06
N ALA A 190 -7.07 -8.11 21.68
CA ALA A 190 -7.58 -7.10 22.60
C ALA A 190 -8.85 -7.58 23.34
N ALA A 191 -9.79 -8.16 22.57
CA ALA A 191 -11.01 -8.73 23.12
C ALA A 191 -10.73 -9.89 24.10
N ALA A 192 -9.86 -10.82 23.71
CA ALA A 192 -9.44 -11.94 24.55
C ALA A 192 -8.73 -11.46 25.83
N ARG A 193 -7.79 -10.50 25.69
CA ARG A 193 -7.05 -9.92 26.82
C ARG A 193 -7.99 -9.24 27.83
N LEU A 194 -8.95 -8.46 27.34
CA LEU A 194 -9.94 -7.82 28.20
C LEU A 194 -10.79 -8.84 28.96
N LEU A 195 -11.24 -9.92 28.32
CA LEU A 195 -11.97 -11.00 28.99
C LEU A 195 -11.12 -11.71 30.02
N VAL A 196 -9.82 -11.93 29.75
CA VAL A 196 -8.88 -12.51 30.73
C VAL A 196 -8.73 -11.62 31.95
N CYS A 197 -8.52 -10.30 31.75
CA CYS A 197 -8.43 -9.36 32.89
C CYS A 197 -9.70 -9.36 33.75
N LEU A 198 -10.88 -9.32 33.12
CA LEU A 198 -12.15 -9.35 33.81
C LEU A 198 -12.36 -10.65 34.62
N ARG A 199 -11.97 -11.82 34.07
CA ARG A 199 -12.01 -13.11 34.77
C ARG A 199 -11.07 -13.14 35.98
N GLN A 200 -9.84 -12.66 35.83
CA GLN A 200 -8.85 -12.58 36.90
C GLN A 200 -9.26 -11.66 38.04
N LEU A 201 -10.13 -10.69 37.76
CA LEU A 201 -10.71 -9.77 38.75
C LEU A 201 -12.09 -10.21 39.28
N ASP A 202 -12.52 -11.44 38.96
CA ASP A 202 -13.82 -12.02 39.36
C ASP A 202 -15.06 -11.19 38.91
N ARG A 203 -14.92 -10.42 37.80
CA ARG A 203 -16.00 -9.58 37.24
C ARG A 203 -16.87 -10.37 36.26
N LEU A 204 -17.40 -11.51 36.71
CA LEU A 204 -18.07 -12.51 35.83
C LEU A 204 -19.28 -11.95 35.05
N ARG A 205 -20.07 -11.05 35.66
CA ARG A 205 -21.20 -10.42 34.97
C ARG A 205 -20.76 -9.57 33.74
N GLU A 206 -19.61 -8.90 33.87
CA GLU A 206 -19.06 -8.13 32.74
C GLU A 206 -18.48 -9.05 31.68
N VAL A 207 -17.87 -10.17 32.06
CA VAL A 207 -17.42 -11.21 31.10
C VAL A 207 -18.59 -11.71 30.27
N GLU A 208 -19.74 -12.04 30.85
CA GLU A 208 -20.91 -12.52 30.12
C GLU A 208 -21.48 -11.45 29.18
N THR A 209 -21.56 -10.21 29.65
CA THR A 209 -22.10 -9.11 28.86
C THR A 209 -21.20 -8.80 27.66
N LEU A 210 -19.90 -8.65 27.91
CA LEU A 210 -18.89 -8.39 26.89
C LEU A 210 -18.79 -9.55 25.89
N SER A 211 -18.81 -10.80 26.36
CA SER A 211 -18.76 -11.98 25.45
C SER A 211 -19.93 -12.00 24.47
N ARG A 212 -21.15 -11.67 24.93
CA ARG A 212 -22.33 -11.55 24.06
C ARG A 212 -22.24 -10.39 23.07
N GLU A 213 -21.68 -9.27 23.52
CA GLU A 213 -21.46 -8.11 22.67
C GLU A 213 -20.42 -8.39 21.60
N LEU A 214 -19.27 -8.97 21.97
CA LEU A 214 -18.21 -9.37 21.04
C LEU A 214 -18.72 -10.40 20.02
N ALA A 215 -19.47 -11.42 20.46
CA ALA A 215 -20.05 -12.40 19.56
C ALA A 215 -20.96 -11.74 18.49
N ARG A 216 -21.81 -10.79 18.90
CA ARG A 216 -22.67 -10.04 17.96
C ARG A 216 -21.84 -9.15 17.02
N ARG A 217 -20.83 -8.44 17.54
CA ARG A 217 -19.97 -7.52 16.79
C ARG A 217 -19.16 -8.28 15.75
N PHE A 218 -18.46 -9.34 16.15
CA PHE A 218 -17.64 -10.14 15.24
C PHE A 218 -18.49 -10.91 14.22
N HIS A 219 -19.60 -11.53 14.66
CA HIS A 219 -20.51 -12.22 13.74
C HIS A 219 -21.16 -11.26 12.74
N GLY A 220 -21.57 -10.06 13.18
CA GLY A 220 -22.10 -9.03 12.29
C GLY A 220 -21.10 -8.51 11.25
N ALA A 221 -19.80 -8.66 11.53
CA ALA A 221 -18.70 -8.36 10.61
C ALA A 221 -18.23 -9.61 9.81
N GLY A 222 -18.90 -10.76 9.93
CA GLY A 222 -18.50 -12.00 9.27
C GLY A 222 -17.24 -12.65 9.87
N LEU A 223 -16.86 -12.28 11.09
CA LEU A 223 -15.66 -12.76 11.76
C LEU A 223 -16.00 -13.85 12.79
N GLU A 224 -15.17 -14.90 12.89
CA GLU A 224 -15.32 -15.93 13.91
C GLU A 224 -15.03 -15.41 15.32
N TRP A 225 -15.91 -15.76 16.29
CA TRP A 225 -15.73 -15.50 17.70
C TRP A 225 -16.39 -16.61 18.55
N PRO A 226 -15.75 -17.12 19.62
CA PRO A 226 -14.37 -16.85 20.07
C PRO A 226 -13.31 -17.41 19.09
N PRO A 227 -12.10 -16.87 19.08
CA PRO A 227 -11.02 -17.43 18.26
C PRO A 227 -10.73 -18.85 18.74
N LYS A 228 -10.48 -19.78 17.81
CA LYS A 228 -10.01 -21.15 18.15
C LYS A 228 -8.78 -21.04 19.05
N SER A 229 -8.72 -21.88 20.09
CA SER A 229 -7.69 -21.77 21.14
C SER A 229 -6.26 -21.81 20.55
N ALA A 230 -5.36 -21.02 21.13
CA ALA A 230 -3.96 -20.85 20.68
C ALA A 230 -3.09 -22.13 20.64
N SER A 231 -3.63 -23.30 21.03
CA SER A 231 -2.96 -24.60 20.87
C SER A 231 -3.02 -25.17 19.46
N GLU A 232 -3.82 -24.56 18.56
CA GLU A 232 -3.95 -24.98 17.15
C GLU A 232 -3.37 -23.96 16.14
N GLN A 233 -2.92 -22.82 16.64
CA GLN A 233 -2.20 -21.84 15.84
C GLN A 233 -0.73 -21.93 16.23
N GLY A 234 0.08 -22.49 15.34
CA GLY A 234 1.52 -22.38 15.42
C GLY A 234 1.90 -20.92 15.64
N ALA A 235 2.89 -20.66 16.48
CA ALA A 235 3.28 -19.35 16.96
C ALA A 235 3.19 -18.28 15.86
N ALA A 236 2.11 -17.47 15.91
CA ALA A 236 2.00 -16.31 15.07
C ALA A 236 3.10 -15.32 15.51
N ARG A 237 4.06 -15.08 14.63
CA ARG A 237 4.96 -13.92 14.77
C ARG A 237 4.09 -12.67 14.89
N PRO A 238 4.47 -11.65 15.65
CA PRO A 238 3.71 -10.43 15.78
C PRO A 238 3.70 -9.71 14.42
N ASP A 239 2.58 -9.86 13.70
CA ASP A 239 2.29 -9.16 12.43
C ASP A 239 1.92 -7.70 12.72
N ASN A 240 2.89 -6.91 13.14
CA ASN A 240 2.66 -5.49 13.44
C ASN A 240 3.78 -4.60 12.89
N GLU A 241 4.20 -4.87 11.65
CA GLU A 241 4.95 -3.87 10.89
C GLU A 241 3.96 -2.95 10.18
N TYR A 242 3.94 -1.69 10.60
CA TYR A 242 3.06 -0.65 10.08
C TYR A 242 3.33 -0.39 8.58
N PRO A 243 2.30 -0.17 7.75
CA PRO A 243 2.47 0.17 6.33
C PRO A 243 3.50 1.28 6.08
N ARG A 244 3.60 2.26 7.00
CA ARG A 244 4.58 3.34 6.93
C ARG A 244 6.03 2.94 7.15
N GLN A 245 6.30 1.90 7.93
CA GLN A 245 7.67 1.42 8.12
C GLN A 245 8.22 0.88 6.81
N TRP A 246 7.41 0.14 6.08
CA TRP A 246 7.77 -0.34 4.75
C TRP A 246 7.86 0.79 3.73
N LEU A 247 6.92 1.75 3.78
CA LEU A 247 6.99 2.94 2.94
C LEU A 247 8.23 3.79 3.25
N ALA A 248 8.62 3.91 4.53
CA ALA A 248 9.82 4.63 4.96
C ALA A 248 11.12 3.89 4.62
N ARG A 249 11.09 2.56 4.55
CA ARG A 249 12.20 1.71 4.13
C ARG A 249 12.32 1.62 2.61
N GLN A 250 11.26 1.94 1.87
CA GLN A 250 11.24 1.90 0.43
C GLN A 250 12.03 3.06 -0.17
N GLU A 251 13.06 2.75 -0.92
CA GLU A 251 13.81 3.73 -1.71
C GLU A 251 13.20 3.84 -3.11
N ILE A 252 12.64 5.02 -3.43
CA ILE A 252 12.03 5.29 -4.73
C ILE A 252 13.01 6.04 -5.62
N HIS A 253 13.30 5.46 -6.76
CA HIS A 253 14.19 5.99 -7.79
C HIS A 253 13.46 6.15 -9.12
N PHE A 254 14.11 6.81 -10.08
CA PHE A 254 13.59 7.00 -11.42
C PHE A 254 14.67 6.65 -12.44
N CYS A 255 14.29 5.90 -13.46
CA CYS A 255 15.09 5.69 -14.65
C CYS A 255 14.36 6.24 -15.89
N THR A 256 15.06 6.41 -16.99
CA THR A 256 14.50 6.96 -18.23
C THR A 256 14.57 5.89 -19.31
N ALA A 257 13.43 5.53 -19.87
CA ALA A 257 13.32 4.64 -21.01
C ALA A 257 13.90 5.30 -22.29
N LYS A 258 14.19 4.51 -23.32
CA LYS A 258 14.82 4.98 -24.56
C LYS A 258 14.01 6.07 -25.28
N ASP A 259 12.71 6.08 -25.10
CA ASP A 259 11.77 7.06 -25.65
C ASP A 259 11.60 8.32 -24.77
N GLY A 260 12.35 8.42 -23.66
CA GLY A 260 12.34 9.56 -22.76
C GLY A 260 11.33 9.47 -21.62
N VAL A 261 10.50 8.44 -21.57
CA VAL A 261 9.53 8.22 -20.47
C VAL A 261 10.27 7.88 -19.18
N ARG A 262 9.91 8.56 -18.08
CA ARG A 262 10.47 8.27 -16.74
C ARG A 262 9.64 7.19 -16.07
N ILE A 263 10.33 6.15 -15.64
CA ILE A 263 9.79 5.01 -14.91
C ILE A 263 10.20 5.10 -13.45
N ALA A 264 9.24 5.12 -12.55
CA ALA A 264 9.47 5.06 -11.10
C ALA A 264 9.64 3.60 -10.68
N TYR A 265 10.70 3.32 -9.93
CA TYR A 265 10.91 1.99 -9.33
C TYR A 265 11.30 2.12 -7.87
N ALA A 266 11.11 1.05 -7.12
CA ALA A 266 11.40 1.03 -5.70
C ALA A 266 12.00 -0.31 -5.26
N CYS A 267 12.92 -0.20 -4.29
CA CYS A 267 13.53 -1.34 -3.62
C CYS A 267 13.13 -1.31 -2.14
N VAL A 268 12.87 -2.49 -1.57
CA VAL A 268 12.57 -2.65 -0.15
C VAL A 268 12.95 -4.05 0.33
N GLY A 269 13.46 -4.17 1.56
CA GLY A 269 13.96 -5.42 2.11
C GLY A 269 15.42 -5.68 1.76
N GLU A 270 15.92 -6.80 2.26
CA GLU A 270 17.30 -7.27 2.04
C GLU A 270 17.28 -8.76 1.68
N GLY A 271 18.27 -9.23 0.95
CA GLY A 271 18.39 -10.63 0.55
C GLY A 271 18.44 -10.84 -0.96
N PRO A 272 18.15 -12.06 -1.46
CA PRO A 272 18.12 -12.35 -2.89
C PRO A 272 17.11 -11.47 -3.63
N PRO A 273 17.43 -10.93 -4.82
CA PRO A 273 16.51 -10.05 -5.53
C PRO A 273 15.28 -10.80 -6.05
N LEU A 274 14.11 -10.24 -5.74
CA LEU A 274 12.82 -10.63 -6.29
C LEU A 274 12.20 -9.43 -7.02
N VAL A 275 12.12 -9.49 -8.33
CA VAL A 275 11.53 -8.45 -9.15
C VAL A 275 10.07 -8.79 -9.44
N LYS A 276 9.16 -7.90 -9.08
CA LYS A 276 7.76 -7.98 -9.50
C LYS A 276 7.57 -7.12 -10.76
N ALA A 277 7.28 -7.74 -11.89
CA ALA A 277 6.87 -7.04 -13.09
C ALA A 277 5.61 -6.20 -12.82
N ALA A 278 5.58 -4.99 -13.38
CA ALA A 278 4.38 -4.16 -13.28
C ALA A 278 3.18 -4.84 -13.93
N ASN A 279 2.00 -4.54 -13.43
CA ASN A 279 0.72 -5.04 -13.95
C ASN A 279 -0.37 -4.00 -13.70
N TRP A 280 -1.52 -4.19 -14.28
CA TRP A 280 -2.71 -3.39 -14.01
C TRP A 280 -3.20 -3.52 -12.56
N LEU A 281 -3.26 -2.54 -11.73
CA LEU A 281 -2.67 -1.22 -11.74
C LEU A 281 -1.54 -1.20 -10.71
N THR A 282 -0.54 -0.31 -10.85
CA THR A 282 0.54 -0.18 -9.87
C THR A 282 0.66 1.26 -9.38
N HIS A 283 0.96 1.41 -8.09
CA HIS A 283 1.34 2.68 -7.50
C HIS A 283 2.25 2.40 -6.30
N LEU A 284 3.54 2.64 -6.45
CA LEU A 284 4.57 2.28 -5.47
C LEU A 284 4.26 2.69 -4.02
N GLU A 285 3.53 3.77 -3.84
CA GLU A 285 3.17 4.26 -2.52
C GLU A 285 1.82 3.72 -2.03
N LEU A 286 0.79 3.70 -2.91
CA LEU A 286 -0.56 3.29 -2.52
C LEU A 286 -0.67 1.78 -2.33
N ASP A 287 0.18 1.00 -2.99
CA ASP A 287 0.22 -0.45 -2.85
C ASP A 287 0.46 -0.91 -1.40
N TRP A 288 1.15 -0.08 -0.57
CA TRP A 288 1.39 -0.41 0.84
C TRP A 288 0.15 -0.30 1.72
N ASP A 289 -0.88 0.41 1.27
CA ASP A 289 -2.19 0.50 1.94
C ASP A 289 -3.22 -0.46 1.31
N ALA A 290 -2.82 -1.19 0.25
CA ALA A 290 -3.71 -2.06 -0.49
C ALA A 290 -4.05 -3.34 0.28
N PRO A 291 -5.33 -3.68 0.47
CA PRO A 291 -5.73 -4.92 1.12
C PRO A 291 -5.30 -6.18 0.36
N ILE A 292 -4.94 -6.01 -0.92
CA ILE A 292 -4.48 -7.07 -1.82
C ILE A 292 -2.95 -7.18 -1.89
N TRP A 293 -2.23 -6.06 -1.88
CA TRP A 293 -0.78 -6.04 -2.13
C TRP A 293 0.04 -5.97 -0.86
N SER A 294 -0.37 -5.10 0.10
CA SER A 294 0.42 -4.80 1.27
C SER A 294 0.81 -6.04 2.08
N PRO A 295 -0.09 -6.98 2.40
CA PRO A 295 0.30 -8.18 3.12
C PRO A 295 1.29 -9.06 2.36
N LEU A 296 1.07 -9.26 1.05
CA LEU A 296 1.96 -10.06 0.21
C LEU A 296 3.35 -9.44 0.09
N PHE A 297 3.42 -8.13 -0.16
CA PHE A 297 4.71 -7.44 -0.36
C PHE A 297 5.53 -7.37 0.92
N ARG A 298 4.90 -7.19 2.09
CA ARG A 298 5.59 -7.25 3.39
C ARG A 298 6.25 -8.60 3.61
N GLU A 299 5.48 -9.66 3.41
CA GLU A 299 5.97 -11.01 3.57
C GLU A 299 7.13 -11.30 2.61
N LEU A 300 7.02 -10.94 1.34
CA LEU A 300 8.08 -11.16 0.36
C LEU A 300 9.32 -10.29 0.67
N ALA A 301 9.14 -9.04 1.07
CA ALA A 301 10.24 -8.12 1.40
C ALA A 301 10.94 -8.44 2.73
N SER A 302 10.36 -9.28 3.59
CA SER A 302 11.02 -9.69 4.84
C SER A 302 12.22 -10.62 4.63
N GLU A 303 12.31 -11.29 3.49
CA GLU A 303 13.36 -12.27 3.17
C GLU A 303 14.06 -12.00 1.82
N HIS A 304 13.57 -11.01 1.05
CA HIS A 304 14.08 -10.69 -0.28
C HIS A 304 14.25 -9.18 -0.46
N LEU A 305 15.20 -8.79 -1.30
CA LEU A 305 15.20 -7.46 -1.88
C LEU A 305 14.06 -7.39 -2.92
N LEU A 306 12.88 -6.93 -2.47
CA LEU A 306 11.72 -6.79 -3.35
C LEU A 306 11.86 -5.53 -4.21
N VAL A 307 11.92 -5.71 -5.52
CA VAL A 307 11.93 -4.65 -6.52
C VAL A 307 10.57 -4.56 -7.19
N ARG A 308 10.00 -3.34 -7.25
CA ARG A 308 8.75 -3.04 -7.94
C ARG A 308 8.91 -1.76 -8.75
N TYR A 309 8.11 -1.60 -9.79
CA TYR A 309 8.05 -0.35 -10.56
C TYR A 309 6.63 -0.04 -10.96
N ASP A 310 6.35 1.23 -11.19
CA ASP A 310 5.09 1.68 -11.77
C ASP A 310 5.21 1.66 -13.28
N GLU A 311 4.29 0.94 -13.92
CA GLU A 311 4.21 0.91 -15.37
C GLU A 311 4.02 2.33 -15.92
N ARG A 312 4.61 2.64 -17.09
CA ARG A 312 4.36 3.93 -17.74
C ARG A 312 2.86 4.24 -17.80
N GLY A 313 2.45 5.46 -17.62
CA GLY A 313 1.04 5.82 -17.54
C GLY A 313 0.37 5.57 -16.19
N ASN A 314 1.08 4.99 -15.21
CA ASN A 314 0.57 4.68 -13.87
C ASN A 314 1.40 5.30 -12.76
N GLY A 315 0.80 5.42 -11.58
CA GLY A 315 1.45 5.67 -10.30
C GLY A 315 2.35 6.89 -10.30
N LEU A 316 3.63 6.68 -10.00
CA LEU A 316 4.66 7.71 -9.94
C LEU A 316 5.45 7.87 -11.25
N SER A 317 5.26 6.95 -12.22
CA SER A 317 5.83 7.07 -13.57
C SER A 317 5.14 8.19 -14.36
N ASP A 318 5.72 8.57 -15.49
CA ASP A 318 5.11 9.60 -16.34
C ASP A 318 3.76 9.11 -16.90
N TRP A 319 2.75 9.99 -16.83
CA TRP A 319 1.38 9.70 -17.32
C TRP A 319 1.15 10.15 -18.76
N ASP A 320 1.84 11.22 -19.18
CA ASP A 320 1.81 11.68 -20.56
C ASP A 320 2.81 10.86 -21.37
N VAL A 321 2.32 9.78 -21.98
CA VAL A 321 3.13 8.80 -22.70
C VAL A 321 2.59 8.58 -24.11
N GLY A 322 3.49 8.60 -25.09
CA GLY A 322 3.13 8.43 -26.50
C GLY A 322 2.63 7.02 -26.81
N GLU A 323 3.32 6.00 -26.34
CA GLU A 323 3.03 4.59 -26.64
C GLU A 323 2.71 3.78 -25.38
N LEU A 324 1.63 2.98 -25.45
CA LEU A 324 1.28 1.92 -24.53
C LEU A 324 1.08 0.65 -25.35
N SER A 325 2.09 -0.20 -25.39
CA SER A 325 2.08 -1.46 -26.13
C SER A 325 2.82 -2.54 -25.36
N PHE A 326 2.61 -3.79 -25.71
CA PHE A 326 3.27 -4.92 -25.05
C PHE A 326 4.80 -4.83 -25.12
N ASP A 327 5.34 -4.42 -26.28
CA ASP A 327 6.80 -4.31 -26.46
C ASP A 327 7.42 -3.24 -25.56
N VAL A 328 6.76 -2.10 -25.36
CA VAL A 328 7.29 -1.07 -24.45
C VAL A 328 7.18 -1.48 -22.99
N PHE A 329 6.18 -2.28 -22.59
CA PHE A 329 6.11 -2.82 -21.23
C PHE A 329 7.29 -3.75 -20.92
N VAL A 330 7.70 -4.58 -21.88
CA VAL A 330 8.90 -5.42 -21.74
C VAL A 330 10.15 -4.55 -21.67
N THR A 331 10.26 -3.55 -22.53
CA THR A 331 11.41 -2.62 -22.56
C THR A 331 11.50 -1.78 -21.28
N ASP A 332 10.38 -1.42 -20.65
CA ASP A 332 10.37 -0.75 -19.36
C ASP A 332 10.95 -1.64 -18.24
N LEU A 333 10.58 -2.92 -18.22
CA LEU A 333 11.18 -3.88 -17.29
C LEU A 333 12.70 -3.99 -17.56
N GLU A 334 13.14 -4.13 -18.82
CA GLU A 334 14.56 -4.13 -19.19
C GLU A 334 15.27 -2.88 -18.66
N THR A 335 14.67 -1.69 -18.83
CA THR A 335 15.22 -0.40 -18.39
C THR A 335 15.38 -0.34 -16.85
N VAL A 336 14.39 -0.82 -16.11
CA VAL A 336 14.45 -0.86 -14.62
C VAL A 336 15.56 -1.79 -14.13
N ILE A 337 15.64 -3.00 -14.73
CA ILE A 337 16.66 -3.98 -14.35
C ILE A 337 18.07 -3.49 -14.67
N ASP A 338 18.26 -2.82 -15.80
CA ASP A 338 19.55 -2.24 -16.19
C ASP A 338 19.94 -1.08 -15.28
N ALA A 339 18.99 -0.24 -14.90
CA ALA A 339 19.21 0.87 -13.94
C ALA A 339 19.63 0.38 -12.54
N LEU A 340 19.16 -0.80 -12.14
CA LEU A 340 19.52 -1.44 -10.87
C LEU A 340 20.81 -2.25 -10.96
N GLY A 341 21.32 -2.54 -12.15
CA GLY A 341 22.51 -3.39 -12.35
C GLY A 341 22.32 -4.83 -11.85
N LEU A 342 21.07 -5.35 -11.84
CA LEU A 342 20.80 -6.71 -11.39
C LEU A 342 21.26 -7.72 -12.44
N GLU A 343 22.19 -8.60 -12.06
CA GLU A 343 22.71 -9.65 -12.94
C GLU A 343 21.78 -10.87 -12.99
N ARG A 344 21.24 -11.28 -11.83
CA ARG A 344 20.36 -12.44 -11.72
C ARG A 344 19.35 -12.27 -10.58
N PHE A 345 18.07 -12.60 -10.84
CA PHE A 345 16.96 -12.40 -9.90
C PHE A 345 15.80 -13.37 -10.18
N ALA A 346 14.96 -13.59 -9.16
CA ALA A 346 13.67 -14.22 -9.34
C ALA A 346 12.66 -13.21 -9.91
N LEU A 347 11.84 -13.61 -10.88
CA LEU A 347 10.88 -12.74 -11.57
C LEU A 347 9.45 -13.20 -11.29
N LEU A 348 8.66 -12.31 -10.69
CA LEU A 348 7.24 -12.51 -10.39
C LEU A 348 6.38 -11.70 -11.37
N GLY A 349 5.61 -12.39 -12.21
CA GLY A 349 4.61 -11.83 -13.10
C GLY A 349 3.19 -12.11 -12.63
N ILE A 350 2.37 -11.07 -12.47
CA ILE A 350 0.98 -11.17 -12.06
C ILE A 350 0.08 -10.67 -13.20
N SER A 351 -0.97 -11.42 -13.56
CA SER A 351 -1.92 -11.04 -14.58
C SER A 351 -1.24 -10.71 -15.93
N GLN A 352 -1.42 -9.52 -16.48
CA GLN A 352 -0.74 -9.04 -17.69
C GLN A 352 0.81 -8.98 -17.51
N GLY A 353 1.29 -8.68 -16.32
CA GLY A 353 2.72 -8.72 -16.01
C GLY A 353 3.34 -10.12 -16.16
N ALA A 354 2.53 -11.18 -16.14
CA ALA A 354 2.99 -12.53 -16.42
C ALA A 354 3.44 -12.68 -17.90
N ALA A 355 2.69 -12.12 -18.84
CA ALA A 355 3.09 -12.12 -20.26
C ALA A 355 4.38 -11.33 -20.48
N VAL A 356 4.55 -10.17 -19.83
CA VAL A 356 5.79 -9.38 -19.83
C VAL A 356 6.95 -10.20 -19.29
N SER A 357 6.72 -10.92 -18.17
CA SER A 357 7.74 -11.76 -17.52
C SER A 357 8.15 -12.97 -18.39
N ILE A 358 7.19 -13.58 -19.09
CA ILE A 358 7.48 -14.66 -20.06
C ILE A 358 8.38 -14.15 -21.17
N GLU A 359 8.02 -13.02 -21.80
CA GLU A 359 8.82 -12.43 -22.89
C GLU A 359 10.22 -12.03 -22.40
N TYR A 360 10.31 -11.43 -21.19
CA TYR A 360 11.59 -11.07 -20.59
C TYR A 360 12.47 -12.32 -20.34
N ALA A 361 11.91 -13.38 -19.77
CA ALA A 361 12.64 -14.62 -19.48
C ALA A 361 13.15 -15.31 -20.76
N VAL A 362 12.43 -15.16 -21.88
CA VAL A 362 12.89 -15.67 -23.18
C VAL A 362 13.99 -14.80 -23.77
N ARG A 363 13.92 -13.46 -23.61
CA ARG A 363 14.98 -12.54 -24.09
C ARG A 363 16.25 -12.62 -23.26
N HIS A 364 16.13 -12.83 -21.94
CA HIS A 364 17.23 -12.74 -20.96
C HIS A 364 17.23 -13.95 -20.00
N PRO A 365 17.33 -15.21 -20.51
CA PRO A 365 17.25 -16.40 -19.67
C PRO A 365 18.40 -16.48 -18.64
N GLU A 366 19.54 -15.87 -18.91
CA GLU A 366 20.68 -15.80 -18.00
C GLU A 366 20.43 -14.92 -16.76
N ARG A 367 19.53 -13.95 -16.87
CA ARG A 367 19.20 -13.00 -15.79
C ARG A 367 18.08 -13.49 -14.88
N VAL A 368 17.24 -14.42 -15.34
CA VAL A 368 16.11 -14.93 -14.55
C VAL A 368 16.52 -16.24 -13.87
N SER A 369 16.56 -16.24 -12.53
CA SER A 369 16.86 -17.45 -11.76
C SER A 369 15.66 -18.39 -11.68
N GLN A 370 14.48 -17.84 -11.37
CA GLN A 370 13.19 -18.53 -11.33
C GLN A 370 12.10 -17.58 -11.85
N LEU A 371 11.10 -18.14 -12.52
CA LEU A 371 9.94 -17.42 -13.03
C LEU A 371 8.68 -17.86 -12.26
N ILE A 372 7.97 -16.91 -11.66
CA ILE A 372 6.72 -17.15 -10.96
C ILE A 372 5.60 -16.41 -11.69
N LEU A 373 4.54 -17.10 -12.06
CA LEU A 373 3.41 -16.57 -12.82
C LEU A 373 2.11 -16.77 -12.03
N PHE A 374 1.43 -15.68 -11.67
CA PHE A 374 0.16 -15.72 -10.95
C PHE A 374 -0.97 -15.07 -11.75
N GLY A 375 -2.13 -15.74 -11.85
CA GLY A 375 -3.28 -15.23 -12.58
C GLY A 375 -2.99 -14.96 -14.06
N ALA A 376 -2.07 -15.75 -14.64
CA ALA A 376 -1.46 -15.53 -15.94
C ALA A 376 -2.38 -15.86 -17.12
N TYR A 377 -2.21 -15.13 -18.23
CA TYR A 377 -2.72 -15.46 -19.54
C TYR A 377 -1.65 -15.26 -20.61
N ALA A 378 -1.66 -16.09 -21.65
CA ALA A 378 -0.71 -16.02 -22.75
C ALA A 378 -1.29 -15.37 -24.02
N ALA A 379 -2.61 -15.15 -24.05
CA ALA A 379 -3.32 -14.53 -25.16
C ALA A 379 -4.32 -13.50 -24.63
N GLY A 380 -4.26 -12.30 -25.13
CA GLY A 380 -5.14 -11.19 -24.80
C GLY A 380 -6.58 -11.44 -25.33
N TRP A 381 -7.51 -10.62 -24.86
CA TRP A 381 -8.93 -10.82 -25.11
C TRP A 381 -9.39 -10.64 -26.56
N ARG A 382 -8.55 -10.07 -27.45
CA ARG A 382 -8.84 -10.01 -28.91
C ARG A 382 -8.41 -11.28 -29.65
N ILE A 383 -7.49 -12.05 -29.06
CA ILE A 383 -6.90 -13.21 -29.74
C ILE A 383 -7.91 -14.37 -29.72
N ASP A 384 -8.25 -14.87 -30.88
CA ASP A 384 -9.23 -15.96 -31.10
C ASP A 384 -10.61 -15.69 -30.45
N ALA A 385 -10.96 -14.41 -30.26
CA ALA A 385 -12.19 -14.01 -29.58
C ALA A 385 -13.43 -14.22 -30.48
N SER A 386 -14.54 -14.64 -29.86
CA SER A 386 -15.84 -14.67 -30.54
C SER A 386 -16.34 -13.24 -30.81
N PRO A 387 -17.19 -13.03 -31.85
CA PRO A 387 -17.79 -11.71 -32.11
C PRO A 387 -18.55 -11.14 -30.90
N GLN A 388 -19.16 -12.02 -30.10
CA GLN A 388 -19.84 -11.64 -28.87
C GLN A 388 -18.86 -11.07 -27.84
N MET A 389 -17.76 -11.76 -27.59
CA MET A 389 -16.72 -11.34 -26.65
C MET A 389 -16.09 -10.01 -27.06
N LEU A 390 -15.77 -9.83 -28.35
CA LEU A 390 -15.25 -8.58 -28.88
C LEU A 390 -16.17 -7.41 -28.56
N LYS A 391 -17.49 -7.58 -28.85
CA LYS A 391 -18.49 -6.54 -28.60
C LYS A 391 -18.61 -6.19 -27.10
N GLU A 392 -18.57 -7.18 -26.23
CA GLU A 392 -18.62 -6.97 -24.77
C GLU A 392 -17.38 -6.20 -24.29
N ARG A 393 -16.19 -6.56 -24.75
CA ARG A 393 -14.93 -5.92 -24.35
C ARG A 393 -14.78 -4.51 -24.93
N GLU A 394 -15.23 -4.27 -26.14
CA GLU A 394 -15.27 -2.92 -26.74
C GLU A 394 -16.26 -2.00 -26.00
N ALA A 395 -17.41 -2.52 -25.57
CA ALA A 395 -18.32 -1.76 -24.72
C ALA A 395 -17.67 -1.37 -23.39
N MET A 396 -16.86 -2.27 -22.79
CA MET A 396 -16.11 -1.97 -21.59
C MET A 396 -15.03 -0.90 -21.80
N LEU A 397 -14.36 -0.87 -22.96
CA LEU A 397 -13.43 0.22 -23.30
C LEU A 397 -14.14 1.57 -23.33
N THR A 398 -15.28 1.67 -24.02
CA THR A 398 -16.08 2.89 -24.08
C THR A 398 -16.54 3.36 -22.70
N LEU A 399 -16.97 2.42 -21.85
CA LEU A 399 -17.32 2.73 -20.46
C LEU A 399 -16.11 3.19 -19.65
N THR A 400 -14.91 2.68 -19.93
CA THR A 400 -13.66 3.13 -19.29
C THR A 400 -13.35 4.57 -19.65
N GLU A 401 -13.37 4.92 -20.92
CA GLU A 401 -13.10 6.28 -21.39
C GLU A 401 -14.05 7.32 -20.76
N THR A 402 -15.31 6.96 -20.59
CA THR A 402 -16.36 7.90 -20.14
C THR A 402 -16.61 7.87 -18.64
N GLY A 403 -16.34 6.76 -17.98
CA GLY A 403 -16.75 6.53 -16.58
C GLY A 403 -15.61 6.55 -15.55
N TRP A 404 -14.35 6.35 -15.96
CA TRP A 404 -13.23 6.15 -15.04
C TRP A 404 -12.97 7.33 -14.09
N GLY A 405 -12.98 8.55 -14.60
CA GLY A 405 -12.74 9.76 -13.83
C GLY A 405 -13.97 10.33 -13.11
N GLN A 406 -15.16 9.74 -13.32
CA GLN A 406 -16.40 10.24 -12.74
C GLN A 406 -16.49 9.93 -11.24
N ASP A 407 -17.20 10.75 -10.47
CA ASP A 407 -17.45 10.52 -9.05
C ASP A 407 -18.36 9.31 -8.78
N ASN A 408 -19.10 8.84 -9.79
CA ASN A 408 -19.91 7.64 -9.69
C ASN A 408 -19.03 6.39 -9.76
N PRO A 409 -18.87 5.63 -8.65
CA PRO A 409 -18.04 4.45 -8.61
C PRO A 409 -18.67 3.23 -9.31
N ALA A 410 -19.94 3.27 -9.71
CA ALA A 410 -20.66 2.11 -10.25
C ALA A 410 -19.94 1.45 -11.42
N TYR A 411 -19.33 2.26 -12.28
CA TYR A 411 -18.52 1.77 -13.38
C TYR A 411 -17.29 1.00 -12.89
N ARG A 412 -16.50 1.58 -11.96
CA ARG A 412 -15.31 0.91 -11.40
C ARG A 412 -15.68 -0.34 -10.60
N GLN A 413 -16.87 -0.35 -9.99
CA GLN A 413 -17.40 -1.49 -9.26
C GLN A 413 -17.53 -2.75 -10.14
N VAL A 414 -17.88 -2.60 -11.41
CA VAL A 414 -17.92 -3.72 -12.36
C VAL A 414 -16.55 -4.37 -12.49
N PHE A 415 -15.48 -3.58 -12.57
CA PHE A 415 -14.12 -4.12 -12.59
C PHE A 415 -13.74 -4.74 -11.26
N SER A 416 -13.89 -3.98 -10.18
CA SER A 416 -13.44 -4.39 -8.85
C SER A 416 -14.06 -5.72 -8.41
N SER A 417 -15.35 -5.91 -8.68
CA SER A 417 -16.06 -7.15 -8.34
C SER A 417 -15.56 -8.38 -9.14
N THR A 418 -15.02 -8.18 -10.33
CA THR A 418 -14.43 -9.29 -11.10
C THR A 418 -13.01 -9.65 -10.66
N PHE A 419 -12.30 -8.70 -10.04
CA PHE A 419 -10.97 -8.96 -9.49
C PHE A 419 -11.02 -9.64 -8.13
N MET A 420 -12.00 -9.27 -7.30
CA MET A 420 -12.12 -9.68 -5.91
C MET A 420 -13.58 -9.94 -5.54
N PRO A 421 -14.18 -11.06 -6.02
CA PRO A 421 -15.61 -11.34 -5.77
C PRO A 421 -15.96 -11.43 -4.28
N SER A 422 -15.04 -11.95 -3.44
CA SER A 422 -15.22 -12.10 -2.00
C SER A 422 -14.77 -10.88 -1.18
N ALA A 423 -14.49 -9.73 -1.83
CA ALA A 423 -14.10 -8.51 -1.12
C ALA A 423 -15.29 -7.88 -0.38
N THR A 424 -15.01 -7.29 0.77
CA THR A 424 -15.95 -6.45 1.51
C THR A 424 -16.25 -5.16 0.74
N PHE A 425 -17.31 -4.48 1.14
CA PHE A 425 -17.66 -3.18 0.56
C PHE A 425 -16.51 -2.16 0.69
N ASP A 426 -15.85 -2.11 1.83
CA ASP A 426 -14.73 -1.18 2.08
C ASP A 426 -13.50 -1.52 1.23
N GLU A 427 -13.17 -2.80 1.06
CA GLU A 427 -12.10 -3.26 0.16
C GLU A 427 -12.39 -2.89 -1.30
N LEU A 428 -13.64 -3.05 -1.74
CA LEU A 428 -14.06 -2.64 -3.09
C LEU A 428 -14.04 -1.13 -3.25
N GLN A 429 -14.49 -0.36 -2.26
CA GLN A 429 -14.39 1.11 -2.27
C GLN A 429 -12.94 1.57 -2.34
N TRP A 430 -12.07 0.96 -1.52
CA TRP A 430 -10.65 1.26 -1.54
C TRP A 430 -10.06 1.01 -2.94
N PHE A 431 -10.35 -0.15 -3.54
CA PHE A 431 -9.85 -0.50 -4.88
C PHE A 431 -10.42 0.40 -5.98
N ASN A 432 -11.68 0.80 -5.90
CA ASN A 432 -12.28 1.78 -6.81
C ASN A 432 -11.54 3.12 -6.77
N GLU A 433 -11.18 3.59 -5.57
CA GLU A 433 -10.43 4.83 -5.40
C GLU A 433 -8.96 4.69 -5.81
N PHE A 434 -8.34 3.54 -5.50
CA PHE A 434 -7.01 3.20 -5.95
C PHE A 434 -6.90 3.27 -7.49
N GLN A 435 -7.83 2.66 -8.21
CA GLN A 435 -7.89 2.70 -9.67
C GLN A 435 -7.90 4.15 -10.19
N ARG A 436 -8.76 5.00 -9.64
CA ARG A 436 -8.88 6.41 -10.03
C ARG A 436 -7.60 7.22 -9.78
N ARG A 437 -6.89 6.93 -8.70
CA ARG A 437 -5.67 7.63 -8.28
C ARG A 437 -4.42 7.15 -9.00
N THR A 438 -4.49 6.00 -9.62
CA THR A 438 -3.32 5.32 -10.20
C THR A 438 -3.10 5.71 -11.65
N THR A 439 -4.17 5.97 -12.41
CA THR A 439 -4.05 6.32 -13.84
C THR A 439 -5.21 7.20 -14.32
N SER A 440 -5.01 7.88 -15.45
CA SER A 440 -6.05 8.69 -16.10
C SER A 440 -7.09 7.82 -16.83
N PRO A 441 -8.31 8.35 -17.09
CA PRO A 441 -9.32 7.64 -17.90
C PRO A 441 -8.79 7.21 -19.27
N GLU A 442 -8.06 8.10 -19.93
CA GLU A 442 -7.47 7.86 -21.24
C GLU A 442 -6.46 6.70 -21.18
N ASN A 443 -5.51 6.75 -20.25
CA ASN A 443 -4.53 5.68 -20.09
C ASN A 443 -5.20 4.36 -19.67
N ALA A 444 -6.21 4.40 -18.81
CA ALA A 444 -6.96 3.21 -18.44
C ALA A 444 -7.55 2.48 -19.66
N ALA A 445 -8.17 3.21 -20.58
CA ALA A 445 -8.70 2.64 -21.81
C ALA A 445 -7.60 2.12 -22.74
N ARG A 446 -6.51 2.88 -22.89
CA ARG A 446 -5.35 2.48 -23.71
C ARG A 446 -4.69 1.19 -23.19
N PHE A 447 -4.56 1.05 -21.87
CA PHE A 447 -4.07 -0.20 -21.24
C PHE A 447 -4.97 -1.38 -21.57
N LEU A 448 -6.28 -1.25 -21.32
CA LEU A 448 -7.23 -2.34 -21.62
C LEU A 448 -7.20 -2.72 -23.09
N SER A 449 -7.00 -1.76 -23.97
CA SER A 449 -6.82 -2.01 -25.40
C SER A 449 -5.52 -2.79 -25.68
N ALA A 450 -4.38 -2.31 -25.17
CA ALA A 450 -3.08 -2.97 -25.35
C ALA A 450 -3.06 -4.41 -24.83
N PHE A 451 -3.71 -4.66 -23.70
CA PHE A 451 -3.82 -6.03 -23.13
C PHE A 451 -4.59 -6.99 -24.03
N GLY A 452 -5.48 -6.46 -24.88
CA GLY A 452 -6.23 -7.26 -25.84
C GLY A 452 -5.35 -7.88 -26.93
N ASP A 453 -4.24 -7.25 -27.25
CA ASP A 453 -3.37 -7.61 -28.37
C ASP A 453 -2.16 -8.48 -27.95
N ILE A 454 -1.98 -8.73 -26.65
CA ILE A 454 -0.89 -9.59 -26.16
C ILE A 454 -1.03 -11.01 -26.70
N ASP A 455 0.03 -11.55 -27.27
CA ASP A 455 0.14 -12.97 -27.65
C ASP A 455 1.56 -13.50 -27.46
N VAL A 456 1.78 -14.21 -26.34
CA VAL A 456 3.07 -14.85 -26.02
C VAL A 456 3.01 -16.37 -26.10
N ARG A 457 1.97 -16.95 -26.70
CA ARG A 457 1.81 -18.40 -26.82
C ARG A 457 3.00 -19.06 -27.53
N HIS A 458 3.54 -18.39 -28.54
CA HIS A 458 4.70 -18.84 -29.30
C HIS A 458 6.00 -18.79 -28.53
N ARG A 459 6.01 -18.14 -27.35
CA ARG A 459 7.17 -18.01 -26.46
C ARG A 459 7.23 -19.09 -25.41
N LEU A 460 6.10 -19.69 -25.03
CA LEU A 460 6.02 -20.62 -23.88
C LEU A 460 7.01 -21.78 -23.96
N GLY A 461 7.15 -22.42 -25.13
CA GLY A 461 8.12 -23.50 -25.35
C GLY A 461 9.59 -23.06 -25.37
N LEU A 462 9.87 -21.75 -25.30
CA LEU A 462 11.23 -21.18 -25.27
C LEU A 462 11.62 -20.72 -23.85
N VAL A 463 10.77 -20.90 -22.85
CA VAL A 463 11.09 -20.61 -21.45
C VAL A 463 11.87 -21.80 -20.87
N TYR A 464 13.14 -21.63 -20.61
CA TYR A 464 14.03 -22.68 -20.07
C TYR A 464 14.42 -22.46 -18.60
N VAL A 465 13.91 -21.41 -17.97
CA VAL A 465 14.15 -21.14 -16.56
C VAL A 465 13.12 -21.91 -15.70
N PRO A 466 13.49 -22.36 -14.49
CA PRO A 466 12.55 -22.98 -13.56
C PRO A 466 11.30 -22.10 -13.41
N THR A 467 10.11 -22.66 -13.63
CA THR A 467 8.87 -21.90 -13.69
C THR A 467 7.80 -22.49 -12.78
N LEU A 468 7.18 -21.64 -11.94
CA LEU A 468 6.02 -21.96 -11.11
C LEU A 468 4.82 -21.16 -11.61
N VAL A 469 3.74 -21.85 -11.98
CA VAL A 469 2.47 -21.25 -12.39
C VAL A 469 1.45 -21.43 -11.28
N ILE A 470 0.95 -20.34 -10.72
CA ILE A 470 -0.04 -20.33 -9.64
C ILE A 470 -1.34 -19.69 -10.13
N HIS A 471 -2.50 -20.24 -9.75
CA HIS A 471 -3.78 -19.68 -10.18
C HIS A 471 -4.90 -19.96 -9.17
N SER A 472 -5.82 -18.99 -8.99
CA SER A 472 -7.04 -19.18 -8.20
C SER A 472 -8.03 -20.11 -8.92
N GLN A 473 -8.57 -21.10 -8.21
CA GLN A 473 -9.44 -22.15 -8.81
C GLN A 473 -10.70 -21.58 -9.44
N ARG A 474 -11.26 -20.53 -8.82
CA ARG A 474 -12.53 -19.94 -9.22
C ARG A 474 -12.38 -18.51 -9.75
N ASP A 475 -11.20 -18.17 -10.27
CA ASP A 475 -10.95 -16.86 -10.89
C ASP A 475 -11.95 -16.62 -12.03
N GLY A 476 -12.85 -15.66 -11.82
CA GLY A 476 -13.90 -15.30 -12.78
C GLY A 476 -13.42 -14.39 -13.91
N ARG A 477 -12.20 -13.80 -13.78
CA ARG A 477 -11.64 -12.90 -14.77
C ARG A 477 -10.76 -13.62 -15.81
N ILE A 478 -9.90 -14.50 -15.35
CA ILE A 478 -9.04 -15.35 -16.16
C ILE A 478 -9.31 -16.81 -15.75
N PRO A 479 -9.90 -17.62 -16.64
CA PRO A 479 -10.19 -19.01 -16.32
C PRO A 479 -8.91 -19.80 -16.02
N ILE A 480 -8.95 -20.67 -15.01
CA ILE A 480 -7.83 -21.52 -14.58
C ILE A 480 -7.22 -22.35 -15.73
N ASP A 481 -8.01 -22.68 -16.75
CA ASP A 481 -7.54 -23.40 -17.94
C ASP A 481 -6.49 -22.60 -18.74
N SER A 482 -6.47 -21.27 -18.63
CA SER A 482 -5.43 -20.43 -19.21
C SER A 482 -4.07 -20.72 -18.56
N ALA A 483 -4.04 -20.79 -17.24
CA ALA A 483 -2.82 -21.11 -16.49
C ALA A 483 -2.37 -22.56 -16.70
N ARG A 484 -3.30 -23.52 -16.76
CA ARG A 484 -3.00 -24.91 -17.08
C ARG A 484 -2.35 -25.08 -18.45
N LYS A 485 -2.85 -24.33 -19.46
CA LYS A 485 -2.26 -24.30 -20.81
C LYS A 485 -0.84 -23.73 -20.80
N ILE A 486 -0.61 -22.67 -20.02
CA ILE A 486 0.73 -22.08 -19.85
C ILE A 486 1.66 -23.11 -19.22
N ALA A 487 1.30 -23.72 -18.10
CA ALA A 487 2.10 -24.72 -17.41
C ALA A 487 2.39 -25.95 -18.29
N ALA A 488 1.42 -26.39 -19.09
CA ALA A 488 1.60 -27.51 -20.01
C ALA A 488 2.54 -27.18 -21.20
N ALA A 489 2.66 -25.90 -21.57
CA ALA A 489 3.45 -25.47 -22.73
C ALA A 489 4.89 -25.03 -22.36
N ILE A 490 5.14 -24.67 -21.11
CA ILE A 490 6.47 -24.36 -20.60
C ILE A 490 7.15 -25.65 -20.15
N PRO A 491 8.36 -25.99 -20.64
CA PRO A 491 9.08 -27.18 -20.21
C PRO A 491 9.32 -27.21 -18.70
N GLU A 492 9.01 -28.34 -18.07
CA GLU A 492 9.23 -28.60 -16.64
C GLU A 492 8.57 -27.61 -15.67
N ALA A 493 7.54 -26.86 -16.11
CA ALA A 493 6.84 -25.94 -15.24
C ALA A 493 6.02 -26.68 -14.17
N GLU A 494 6.11 -26.17 -12.94
CA GLU A 494 5.23 -26.60 -11.84
C GLU A 494 3.91 -25.84 -11.90
N PHE A 495 2.79 -26.51 -11.54
CA PHE A 495 1.48 -25.89 -11.46
C PHE A 495 0.87 -26.04 -10.07
N MET A 496 0.42 -24.94 -9.50
CA MET A 496 -0.28 -24.90 -8.23
C MET A 496 -1.60 -24.15 -8.35
N SER A 497 -2.69 -24.73 -7.81
CA SER A 497 -3.99 -24.05 -7.71
C SER A 497 -4.27 -23.64 -6.27
N LEU A 498 -4.79 -22.41 -6.09
CA LEU A 498 -5.19 -21.86 -4.79
C LEU A 498 -6.70 -21.94 -4.63
N ASP A 499 -7.18 -22.22 -3.43
CA ASP A 499 -8.62 -22.23 -3.12
C ASP A 499 -9.12 -20.78 -2.89
N SER A 500 -9.25 -20.04 -3.98
CA SER A 500 -9.74 -18.67 -4.02
C SER A 500 -10.60 -18.43 -5.27
N ASP A 501 -11.47 -17.41 -5.20
CA ASP A 501 -12.22 -16.86 -6.34
C ASP A 501 -11.64 -15.53 -6.84
N GLY A 502 -10.66 -14.98 -6.12
CA GLY A 502 -9.99 -13.72 -6.45
C GLY A 502 -9.00 -13.86 -7.59
N HIS A 503 -9.09 -12.96 -8.59
CA HIS A 503 -8.00 -12.73 -9.53
C HIS A 503 -6.82 -12.04 -8.83
N LEU A 504 -7.13 -11.18 -7.85
CA LEU A 504 -6.21 -10.60 -6.90
C LEU A 504 -6.56 -11.15 -5.51
N LEU A 505 -5.55 -11.67 -4.80
CA LEU A 505 -5.73 -12.26 -3.49
C LEU A 505 -5.91 -11.18 -2.42
N LEU A 506 -6.94 -11.31 -1.61
CA LEU A 506 -7.10 -10.48 -0.42
C LEU A 506 -6.11 -10.96 0.65
N GLY A 507 -5.32 -10.05 1.22
CA GLY A 507 -4.29 -10.43 2.18
C GLY A 507 -4.79 -11.17 3.43
N ARG A 508 -6.11 -11.10 3.71
CA ARG A 508 -6.78 -11.81 4.81
C ARG A 508 -7.19 -13.25 4.48
N GLU A 509 -7.15 -13.65 3.22
CA GLU A 509 -7.55 -15.01 2.84
C GLU A 509 -6.40 -16.02 2.96
N PRO A 510 -6.66 -17.29 3.31
CA PRO A 510 -5.63 -18.31 3.43
C PRO A 510 -4.79 -18.48 2.15
N ALA A 511 -5.43 -18.34 0.99
CA ALA A 511 -4.79 -18.44 -0.31
C ALA A 511 -3.65 -17.41 -0.50
N ALA A 512 -3.73 -16.23 0.14
CA ALA A 512 -2.67 -15.25 0.11
C ALA A 512 -1.41 -15.74 0.85
N GLN A 513 -1.57 -16.39 1.99
CA GLN A 513 -0.47 -17.00 2.73
C GLN A 513 0.12 -18.18 1.96
N GLU A 514 -0.73 -19.06 1.43
CA GLU A 514 -0.30 -20.20 0.60
C GLU A 514 0.51 -19.75 -0.62
N PHE A 515 0.09 -18.63 -1.24
CA PHE A 515 0.83 -18.00 -2.34
C PHE A 515 2.24 -17.58 -1.91
N VAL A 516 2.36 -16.85 -0.81
CA VAL A 516 3.67 -16.38 -0.30
C VAL A 516 4.58 -17.55 0.05
N GLU A 517 4.06 -18.56 0.74
CA GLU A 517 4.81 -19.76 1.10
C GLU A 517 5.29 -20.55 -0.14
N ALA A 518 4.45 -20.64 -1.17
CA ALA A 518 4.81 -21.27 -2.43
C ALA A 518 5.94 -20.52 -3.16
N VAL A 519 5.82 -19.18 -3.24
CA VAL A 519 6.84 -18.32 -3.84
C VAL A 519 8.17 -18.46 -3.10
N ARG A 520 8.18 -18.33 -1.77
CA ARG A 520 9.40 -18.48 -0.93
C ARG A 520 10.06 -19.84 -1.12
N ARG A 521 9.27 -20.91 -1.01
CA ARG A 521 9.79 -22.28 -1.21
C ARG A 521 10.42 -22.46 -2.58
N PHE A 522 9.76 -21.96 -3.63
CA PHE A 522 10.24 -22.11 -5.00
C PHE A 522 11.52 -21.31 -5.26
N ILE A 523 11.66 -20.11 -4.69
CA ILE A 523 12.86 -19.28 -4.84
C ILE A 523 14.04 -19.87 -4.04
N SER A 524 13.78 -20.58 -2.94
CA SER A 524 14.83 -21.16 -2.08
C SER A 524 15.41 -22.45 -2.64
N THR A 525 14.84 -23.05 -3.69
CA THR A 525 15.36 -24.22 -4.40
C THR A 525 16.31 -23.82 -5.53
#